data_6d464097a695c3c3ae0dce9c9d1c4804
#
_entry.id   6d464097a695c3c3ae0dce9c9d1c4804
#
_cell.length_a   1.000
_cell.length_b   1.000
_cell.length_c   1.000
_cell.angle_alpha   90.00
_cell.angle_beta   90.00
_cell.angle_gamma   90.00
#
_symmetry.space_group_name_H-M   'P 1'
#
loop_
_entity.id
_entity.type
_entity.pdbx_description
1 polymer ?
#
loop_
_entity_poly.entity_id
_entity_poly.type
_entity_poly.pdbx_seq_one_letter_code
_entity_poly.pdbx_strand_id
1 'polypeptide(L)'
;MNYNTQNAKIASITEKTLIIGIDVGSETHYARAFNWRNYEYSKKPFAFSNDEAGFSSFKDWMDDIAEKHGMKVVIPGMEPTGHYWLNLGAYLQEQGMKPVHVNPHHVKKSKELDDNNPSKNDRKDPKTIAGLVNEGRFSYPYIPTGIYAEIRNLSNLRIQTQEEITRIKNRIARWFSIYFPEIKDVYRNPDAVSGLMAIKQAPLPCDIKELGVDGVNKIWRDARLKGAGIKRATTLVTAAEHSIGNTEAPRSARKEIRNLLNDYEIYKNRMDELMEEIKETLSEIPYIDKLMEINGIGIKTVSCVIAEVGDIGRFDNPKQVQKLAGYAIVADSSGKHNGESRISHRGRKRLRYALYEAAISVIGKNKEFKEIHSYYRTREKNPLKKMQSVIAVACKLIRIFYTILTKGVDYDGQRMLADIVRPEMQLAA
;
A
#
# COMPACT_ATOMS: atom_id res chain seq x y z
N MET A 1 15.10 -6.61 15.53
CA MET A 1 16.33 -7.08 14.87
C MET A 1 16.92 -8.18 15.73
N ASN A 2 17.29 -9.30 15.09
CA ASN A 2 17.99 -10.34 15.82
C ASN A 2 19.41 -9.81 16.06
N TYR A 3 19.94 -9.88 17.29
CA TYR A 3 21.29 -9.42 17.63
C TYR A 3 22.34 -10.00 16.66
N ASN A 4 22.17 -11.25 16.26
CA ASN A 4 23.03 -11.93 15.29
C ASN A 4 23.04 -11.24 13.91
N THR A 5 21.93 -10.65 13.47
CA THR A 5 21.86 -9.98 12.15
C THR A 5 22.57 -8.63 12.18
N GLN A 6 22.52 -7.88 13.28
CA GLN A 6 23.22 -6.61 13.41
C GLN A 6 24.72 -6.86 13.58
N ASN A 7 25.11 -7.81 14.40
CA ASN A 7 26.52 -8.18 14.59
C ASN A 7 27.16 -8.65 13.27
N ALA A 8 26.42 -9.45 12.46
CA ALA A 8 26.91 -9.87 11.14
C ALA A 8 27.14 -8.68 10.20
N LYS A 9 26.26 -7.65 10.23
CA LYS A 9 26.46 -6.43 9.46
C LYS A 9 27.65 -5.62 9.93
N ILE A 10 27.83 -5.47 11.25
CA ILE A 10 29.00 -4.80 11.83
C ILE A 10 30.26 -5.56 11.46
N ALA A 11 30.27 -6.88 11.55
CA ALA A 11 31.42 -7.71 11.22
C ALA A 11 31.78 -7.66 9.71
N SER A 12 30.81 -7.34 8.83
CA SER A 12 31.07 -7.14 7.40
C SER A 12 31.76 -5.81 7.08
N ILE A 13 31.79 -4.87 8.04
CA ILE A 13 32.44 -3.57 7.90
C ILE A 13 33.84 -3.69 8.51
N THR A 14 34.85 -3.63 7.66
CA THR A 14 36.25 -3.83 8.04
C THR A 14 37.10 -2.59 7.73
N GLU A 15 38.37 -2.63 8.06
CA GLU A 15 39.35 -1.59 7.72
C GLU A 15 39.48 -1.32 6.21
N LYS A 16 39.02 -2.26 5.36
CA LYS A 16 39.01 -2.14 3.89
C LYS A 16 37.66 -1.68 3.36
N THR A 17 36.75 -1.21 4.21
CA THR A 17 35.41 -0.77 3.83
C THR A 17 35.33 0.75 3.79
N LEU A 18 34.92 1.29 2.64
CA LEU A 18 34.56 2.68 2.43
C LEU A 18 33.04 2.82 2.60
N ILE A 19 32.60 3.67 3.49
CA ILE A 19 31.19 3.96 3.73
C ILE A 19 30.89 5.33 3.14
N ILE A 20 29.91 5.37 2.25
CA ILE A 20 29.42 6.61 1.65
C ILE A 20 28.05 6.91 2.22
N GLY A 21 27.91 8.00 2.97
CA GLY A 21 26.61 8.52 3.35
C GLY A 21 26.10 9.47 2.26
N ILE A 22 24.85 9.29 1.84
CA ILE A 22 24.24 10.04 0.74
C ILE A 22 22.91 10.63 1.23
N ASP A 23 22.78 11.94 1.13
CA ASP A 23 21.52 12.64 1.23
C ASP A 23 20.95 12.85 -0.17
N VAL A 24 19.72 12.38 -0.38
CA VAL A 24 19.11 12.26 -1.69
C VAL A 24 18.13 13.40 -1.92
N GLY A 25 18.43 14.27 -2.88
CA GLY A 25 17.54 15.35 -3.33
C GLY A 25 16.89 15.08 -4.67
N SER A 26 15.97 15.96 -5.09
CA SER A 26 15.29 15.88 -6.39
C SER A 26 16.23 16.20 -7.57
N GLU A 27 17.09 17.19 -7.41
CA GLU A 27 18.00 17.68 -8.46
C GLU A 27 19.46 17.43 -8.12
N THR A 28 19.82 17.56 -6.85
CA THR A 28 21.20 17.45 -6.37
C THR A 28 21.26 16.53 -5.15
N HIS A 29 22.21 15.62 -5.18
CA HIS A 29 22.56 14.73 -4.08
C HIS A 29 23.82 15.21 -3.40
N TYR A 30 23.97 14.92 -2.10
CA TYR A 30 25.16 15.22 -1.33
C TYR A 30 25.75 13.95 -0.72
N ALA A 31 27.04 13.72 -0.89
CA ALA A 31 27.72 12.55 -0.37
C ALA A 31 28.95 12.92 0.49
N ARG A 32 29.24 12.07 1.47
CA ARG A 32 30.49 12.13 2.27
C ARG A 32 31.04 10.71 2.44
N ALA A 33 32.36 10.61 2.53
CA ALA A 33 33.07 9.34 2.57
C ALA A 33 33.75 9.13 3.93
N PHE A 34 33.59 7.92 4.50
CA PHE A 34 34.10 7.56 5.82
C PHE A 34 34.74 6.19 5.83
N ASN A 35 35.65 5.95 6.77
CA ASN A 35 36.10 4.60 7.05
C ASN A 35 35.26 3.92 8.16
N TRP A 36 35.62 2.70 8.51
CA TRP A 36 34.97 1.89 9.56
C TRP A 36 35.02 2.49 10.97
N ARG A 37 35.88 3.49 11.22
CA ARG A 37 35.98 4.25 12.49
C ARG A 37 35.25 5.59 12.45
N ASN A 38 34.45 5.87 11.46
CA ASN A 38 33.83 7.18 11.20
C ASN A 38 34.82 8.31 10.95
N TYR A 39 36.09 7.99 10.56
CA TYR A 39 37.02 9.00 10.10
C TYR A 39 36.66 9.44 8.70
N GLU A 40 36.50 10.75 8.50
CA GLU A 40 36.05 11.33 7.24
C GLU A 40 37.21 11.53 6.28
N TYR A 41 37.08 11.04 5.03
CA TYR A 41 38.04 11.26 3.95
C TYR A 41 37.70 12.49 3.11
N SER A 42 36.42 12.89 3.07
CA SER A 42 35.95 14.05 2.34
C SER A 42 35.97 15.29 3.20
N LYS A 43 36.78 16.33 2.81
CA LYS A 43 36.81 17.61 3.54
C LYS A 43 35.51 18.41 3.43
N LYS A 44 34.78 18.21 2.34
CA LYS A 44 33.50 18.88 2.02
C LYS A 44 32.54 17.85 1.45
N PRO A 45 31.21 18.05 1.58
CA PRO A 45 30.24 17.22 0.86
C PRO A 45 30.51 17.29 -0.63
N PHE A 46 30.53 16.14 -1.28
CA PHE A 46 30.53 16.03 -2.74
C PHE A 46 29.08 16.21 -3.22
N ALA A 47 28.84 17.22 -4.05
CA ALA A 47 27.55 17.47 -4.65
C ALA A 47 27.52 16.94 -6.08
N PHE A 48 26.47 16.22 -6.47
CA PHE A 48 26.31 15.70 -7.83
C PHE A 48 24.83 15.75 -8.25
N SER A 49 24.60 15.94 -9.57
CA SER A 49 23.27 16.05 -10.14
C SER A 49 22.57 14.69 -10.25
N ASN A 50 21.24 14.72 -10.27
CA ASN A 50 20.40 13.53 -10.44
C ASN A 50 20.21 13.22 -11.95
N ASP A 51 21.33 12.98 -12.64
CA ASP A 51 21.45 12.64 -14.04
C ASP A 51 22.67 11.73 -14.29
N GLU A 52 22.84 11.26 -15.52
CA GLU A 52 23.91 10.35 -15.92
C GLU A 52 25.31 10.93 -15.64
N ALA A 53 25.53 12.20 -15.97
CA ALA A 53 26.81 12.87 -15.75
C ALA A 53 27.14 12.99 -14.27
N GLY A 54 26.14 13.35 -13.44
CA GLY A 54 26.27 13.40 -12.00
C GLY A 54 26.56 12.04 -11.38
N PHE A 55 25.88 10.98 -11.83
CA PHE A 55 26.12 9.62 -11.33
C PHE A 55 27.50 9.09 -11.75
N SER A 56 27.95 9.37 -12.97
CA SER A 56 29.31 9.03 -13.43
C SER A 56 30.36 9.74 -12.58
N SER A 57 30.25 11.06 -12.41
CA SER A 57 31.19 11.83 -11.59
C SER A 57 31.21 11.38 -10.13
N PHE A 58 30.05 10.95 -9.61
CA PHE A 58 29.96 10.38 -8.27
C PHE A 58 30.67 9.04 -8.15
N LYS A 59 30.54 8.20 -9.17
CA LYS A 59 31.24 6.90 -9.26
C LYS A 59 32.75 7.11 -9.28
N ASP A 60 33.25 7.99 -10.13
CA ASP A 60 34.67 8.32 -10.24
C ASP A 60 35.21 8.86 -8.90
N TRP A 61 34.46 9.76 -8.23
CA TRP A 61 34.83 10.27 -6.93
C TRP A 61 34.92 9.18 -5.85
N MET A 62 34.01 8.20 -5.85
CA MET A 62 34.07 7.06 -4.92
C MET A 62 35.27 6.17 -5.20
N ASP A 63 35.57 5.90 -6.47
CA ASP A 63 36.68 5.06 -6.91
C ASP A 63 38.01 5.70 -6.57
N ASP A 64 38.18 6.99 -6.82
CA ASP A 64 39.40 7.78 -6.44
C ASP A 64 39.67 7.66 -4.95
N ILE A 65 38.67 7.82 -4.10
CA ILE A 65 38.83 7.70 -2.64
C ILE A 65 39.14 6.23 -2.28
N ALA A 66 38.51 5.29 -2.87
CA ALA A 66 38.71 3.87 -2.60
C ALA A 66 40.15 3.44 -2.98
N GLU A 67 40.64 3.84 -4.13
CA GLU A 67 42.01 3.59 -4.59
C GLU A 67 43.03 4.26 -3.70
N LYS A 68 42.89 5.57 -3.45
CA LYS A 68 43.78 6.35 -2.62
C LYS A 68 43.99 5.80 -1.22
N HIS A 69 42.93 5.21 -0.64
CA HIS A 69 42.96 4.70 0.73
C HIS A 69 43.00 3.17 0.81
N GLY A 70 43.16 2.48 -0.34
CA GLY A 70 43.26 1.02 -0.43
C GLY A 70 41.99 0.29 0.04
N MET A 71 40.80 0.87 -0.19
CA MET A 71 39.52 0.29 0.15
C MET A 71 39.12 -0.77 -0.88
N LYS A 72 38.54 -1.88 -0.44
CA LYS A 72 38.12 -3.00 -1.30
C LYS A 72 36.61 -3.11 -1.43
N VAL A 73 35.86 -2.59 -0.48
CA VAL A 73 34.41 -2.66 -0.43
C VAL A 73 33.85 -1.26 -0.25
N VAL A 74 32.89 -0.87 -1.10
CA VAL A 74 32.17 0.39 -0.97
C VAL A 74 30.72 0.09 -0.57
N ILE A 75 30.24 0.74 0.48
CA ILE A 75 28.85 0.64 0.95
C ILE A 75 28.18 2.01 0.84
N PRO A 76 27.42 2.28 -0.25
CA PRO A 76 26.61 3.48 -0.35
C PRO A 76 25.37 3.35 0.54
N GLY A 77 25.25 4.25 1.52
CA GLY A 77 24.10 4.32 2.41
C GLY A 77 23.29 5.58 2.15
N MET A 78 21.95 5.44 2.09
CA MET A 78 21.05 6.56 1.84
C MET A 78 19.79 6.49 2.70
N GLU A 79 19.19 7.65 2.95
CA GLU A 79 17.85 7.74 3.51
C GLU A 79 16.83 7.68 2.36
N PRO A 80 15.86 6.74 2.34
CA PRO A 80 14.89 6.61 1.26
C PRO A 80 13.81 7.70 1.36
N THR A 81 14.16 8.93 0.99
CA THR A 81 13.23 10.06 0.96
C THR A 81 12.46 10.03 -0.37
N GLY A 82 11.14 9.84 -0.29
CA GLY A 82 10.26 9.80 -1.46
C GLY A 82 10.69 8.75 -2.50
N HIS A 83 10.79 9.18 -3.76
CA HIS A 83 11.18 8.35 -4.90
C HIS A 83 12.55 8.72 -5.50
N TYR A 84 13.18 9.79 -5.04
CA TYR A 84 14.40 10.35 -5.63
C TYR A 84 15.61 9.41 -5.56
N TRP A 85 15.61 8.46 -4.63
CA TRP A 85 16.69 7.48 -4.46
C TRP A 85 16.65 6.35 -5.52
N LEU A 86 15.50 6.16 -6.22
CA LEU A 86 15.29 5.00 -7.09
C LEU A 86 16.29 4.95 -8.24
N ASN A 87 16.49 6.07 -8.94
CA ASN A 87 17.40 6.14 -10.09
C ASN A 87 18.86 5.93 -9.66
N LEU A 88 19.29 6.61 -8.59
CA LEU A 88 20.62 6.40 -8.03
C LEU A 88 20.81 4.98 -7.51
N GLY A 89 19.79 4.40 -6.86
CA GLY A 89 19.82 3.04 -6.35
C GLY A 89 19.95 2.00 -7.47
N ALA A 90 19.23 2.19 -8.58
CA ALA A 90 19.35 1.35 -9.78
C ALA A 90 20.74 1.46 -10.40
N TYR A 91 21.22 2.67 -10.65
CA TYR A 91 22.55 2.92 -11.18
C TYR A 91 23.66 2.23 -10.35
N LEU A 92 23.62 2.39 -9.02
CA LEU A 92 24.60 1.75 -8.14
C LEU A 92 24.56 0.23 -8.20
N GLN A 93 23.36 -0.36 -8.36
CA GLN A 93 23.20 -1.80 -8.53
C GLN A 93 23.77 -2.28 -9.87
N GLU A 94 23.55 -1.55 -10.97
CA GLU A 94 24.14 -1.81 -12.29
C GLU A 94 25.68 -1.76 -12.25
N GLN A 95 26.25 -0.88 -11.40
CA GLN A 95 27.69 -0.81 -11.14
C GLN A 95 28.19 -1.92 -10.18
N GLY A 96 27.36 -2.91 -9.85
CA GLY A 96 27.72 -4.03 -8.96
C GLY A 96 27.78 -3.69 -7.47
N MET A 97 27.37 -2.49 -7.07
CA MET A 97 27.33 -2.09 -5.68
C MET A 97 26.02 -2.54 -4.99
N LYS A 98 26.06 -2.65 -3.66
CA LYS A 98 24.89 -2.98 -2.84
C LYS A 98 24.49 -1.79 -1.99
N PRO A 99 23.69 -0.84 -2.52
CA PRO A 99 23.26 0.30 -1.74
C PRO A 99 22.41 -0.16 -0.54
N VAL A 100 22.53 0.57 0.57
CA VAL A 100 21.80 0.27 1.80
C VAL A 100 20.94 1.45 2.23
N HIS A 101 19.81 1.15 2.88
CA HIS A 101 18.91 2.16 3.42
C HIS A 101 19.03 2.26 4.94
N VAL A 102 19.14 3.47 5.44
CA VAL A 102 18.96 3.80 6.83
C VAL A 102 17.53 4.23 7.11
N ASN A 103 17.07 3.99 8.34
CA ASN A 103 15.70 4.35 8.70
C ASN A 103 15.59 5.87 8.96
N PRO A 104 14.68 6.61 8.30
CA PRO A 104 14.48 8.04 8.51
C PRO A 104 14.28 8.43 9.97
N HIS A 105 13.58 7.59 10.74
CA HIS A 105 13.41 7.82 12.18
C HIS A 105 14.73 7.76 12.96
N HIS A 106 15.65 6.87 12.57
CA HIS A 106 16.97 6.81 13.18
C HIS A 106 17.81 8.02 12.78
N VAL A 107 17.77 8.42 11.50
CA VAL A 107 18.49 9.63 11.03
C VAL A 107 18.04 10.84 11.84
N LYS A 108 16.71 11.06 11.97
CA LYS A 108 16.17 12.15 12.77
C LYS A 108 16.65 12.11 14.22
N LYS A 109 16.59 10.94 14.87
CA LYS A 109 17.02 10.77 16.27
C LYS A 109 18.53 10.95 16.47
N SER A 110 19.34 10.45 15.53
CA SER A 110 20.80 10.60 15.62
C SER A 110 21.26 12.04 15.42
N LYS A 111 20.57 12.82 14.58
CA LYS A 111 20.82 14.27 14.44
C LYS A 111 20.60 15.04 15.75
N GLU A 112 19.57 14.67 16.51
CA GLU A 112 19.26 15.29 17.80
C GLU A 112 20.35 15.01 18.86
N LEU A 113 21.12 13.90 18.70
CA LEU A 113 22.21 13.52 19.60
C LEU A 113 23.55 14.19 19.24
N ASP A 114 23.80 14.41 17.95
CA ASP A 114 25.09 14.96 17.47
C ASP A 114 25.18 16.48 17.62
N ASP A 115 24.06 17.19 17.64
CA ASP A 115 24.06 18.64 17.67
C ASP A 115 22.78 19.14 18.38
N ASN A 116 22.96 19.77 19.53
CA ASN A 116 21.83 20.37 20.29
C ASN A 116 21.18 21.56 19.54
N ASN A 117 21.49 21.71 18.25
CA ASN A 117 20.98 22.75 17.38
C ASN A 117 20.00 22.16 16.35
N PRO A 118 18.70 22.49 16.39
CA PRO A 118 17.67 21.95 15.48
C PRO A 118 17.76 22.48 14.03
N SER A 119 18.85 23.16 13.65
CA SER A 119 19.02 23.68 12.30
C SER A 119 19.09 22.54 11.26
N LYS A 120 18.18 22.58 10.30
CA LYS A 120 18.18 21.71 9.12
C LYS A 120 19.37 22.09 8.23
N ASN A 121 20.31 21.17 8.03
CA ASN A 121 21.40 21.37 7.11
C ASN A 121 21.68 20.08 6.34
N ASP A 122 21.26 20.02 5.08
CA ASP A 122 21.39 18.89 4.17
C ASP A 122 22.86 18.42 4.00
N ARG A 123 23.82 19.27 4.34
CA ARG A 123 25.27 18.94 4.34
C ARG A 123 25.71 18.08 5.53
N LYS A 124 24.90 17.99 6.60
CA LYS A 124 25.19 17.16 7.79
C LYS A 124 24.59 15.74 7.67
N ASP A 125 23.52 15.60 6.89
CA ASP A 125 22.77 14.36 6.76
C ASP A 125 23.60 13.17 6.26
N PRO A 126 24.51 13.33 5.28
CA PRO A 126 25.39 12.25 4.84
C PRO A 126 26.28 11.68 5.94
N LYS A 127 26.76 12.51 6.88
CA LYS A 127 27.57 12.06 8.02
C LYS A 127 26.76 11.16 8.95
N THR A 128 25.57 11.61 9.33
CA THR A 128 24.66 10.82 10.20
C THR A 128 24.28 9.50 9.54
N ILE A 129 24.01 9.51 8.23
CA ILE A 129 23.70 8.30 7.45
C ILE A 129 24.87 7.32 7.49
N ALA A 130 26.09 7.80 7.23
CA ALA A 130 27.30 6.96 7.28
C ALA A 130 27.53 6.36 8.67
N GLY A 131 27.33 7.13 9.74
CA GLY A 131 27.41 6.65 11.12
C GLY A 131 26.45 5.52 11.41
N LEU A 132 25.18 5.65 10.97
CA LEU A 132 24.18 4.59 11.11
C LEU A 132 24.53 3.32 10.30
N VAL A 133 25.12 3.47 9.13
CA VAL A 133 25.65 2.35 8.35
C VAL A 133 26.75 1.65 9.13
N ASN A 134 27.69 2.40 9.68
CA ASN A 134 28.80 1.86 10.46
C ASN A 134 28.35 1.07 11.71
N GLU A 135 27.27 1.53 12.34
CA GLU A 135 26.62 0.83 13.47
C GLU A 135 25.80 -0.40 13.03
N GLY A 136 25.79 -0.80 11.76
CA GLY A 136 24.97 -1.90 11.24
C GLY A 136 23.46 -1.63 11.25
N ARG A 137 23.03 -0.37 11.43
CA ARG A 137 21.61 0.05 11.48
C ARG A 137 21.05 0.37 10.09
N PHE A 138 21.29 -0.51 9.15
CA PHE A 138 20.83 -0.38 7.78
C PHE A 138 20.04 -1.61 7.32
N SER A 139 19.39 -1.48 6.17
CA SER A 139 18.73 -2.58 5.47
C SER A 139 19.05 -2.52 3.99
N TYR A 140 19.08 -3.69 3.33
CA TYR A 140 19.15 -3.74 1.87
C TYR A 140 17.77 -3.44 1.31
N PRO A 141 17.61 -2.45 0.41
CA PRO A 141 16.34 -2.18 -0.24
C PRO A 141 15.97 -3.35 -1.17
N TYR A 142 14.68 -3.66 -1.20
CA TYR A 142 14.14 -4.52 -2.23
C TYR A 142 13.56 -3.64 -3.34
N ILE A 143 14.23 -3.62 -4.47
CA ILE A 143 13.76 -3.00 -5.72
C ILE A 143 13.17 -4.15 -6.54
N PRO A 144 11.87 -4.17 -6.80
CA PRO A 144 11.28 -5.21 -7.63
C PRO A 144 11.75 -5.04 -9.08
N THR A 145 11.94 -6.16 -9.75
CA THR A 145 12.30 -6.23 -11.17
C THR A 145 11.32 -7.11 -11.92
N GLY A 146 11.29 -7.02 -13.25
CA GLY A 146 10.42 -7.83 -14.09
C GLY A 146 8.95 -7.73 -13.67
N ILE A 147 8.27 -8.86 -13.67
CA ILE A 147 6.84 -8.96 -13.39
C ILE A 147 6.43 -8.37 -12.02
N TYR A 148 7.31 -8.43 -11.02
CA TYR A 148 7.03 -7.85 -9.70
C TYR A 148 7.12 -6.30 -9.71
N ALA A 149 7.89 -5.72 -10.62
CA ALA A 149 7.90 -4.28 -10.84
C ALA A 149 6.62 -3.85 -11.55
N GLU A 150 6.20 -4.57 -12.59
CA GLU A 150 4.95 -4.33 -13.31
C GLU A 150 3.75 -4.37 -12.38
N ILE A 151 3.56 -5.47 -11.65
CA ILE A 151 2.41 -5.59 -10.74
C ILE A 151 2.40 -4.54 -9.63
N ARG A 152 3.59 -4.07 -9.19
CA ARG A 152 3.69 -2.97 -8.23
C ARG A 152 3.20 -1.65 -8.83
N ASN A 153 3.62 -1.34 -10.05
CA ASN A 153 3.22 -0.12 -10.74
C ASN A 153 1.73 -0.13 -11.07
N LEU A 154 1.22 -1.21 -11.62
CA LEU A 154 -0.22 -1.39 -11.90
C LEU A 154 -1.06 -1.28 -10.62
N SER A 155 -0.63 -1.90 -9.53
CA SER A 155 -1.32 -1.78 -8.23
C SER A 155 -1.31 -0.34 -7.71
N ASN A 156 -0.24 0.42 -7.90
CA ASN A 156 -0.18 1.83 -7.54
C ASN A 156 -1.14 2.67 -8.40
N LEU A 157 -1.15 2.46 -9.72
CA LEU A 157 -2.07 3.13 -10.65
C LEU A 157 -3.54 2.84 -10.28
N ARG A 158 -3.85 1.57 -9.98
CA ARG A 158 -5.19 1.19 -9.52
C ARG A 158 -5.61 1.92 -8.25
N ILE A 159 -4.70 2.08 -7.28
CA ILE A 159 -4.99 2.81 -6.04
C ILE A 159 -5.26 4.28 -6.34
N GLN A 160 -4.41 4.92 -7.16
CA GLN A 160 -4.59 6.32 -7.56
C GLN A 160 -5.92 6.51 -8.31
N THR A 161 -6.23 5.64 -9.26
CA THR A 161 -7.50 5.66 -10.01
C THR A 161 -8.70 5.50 -9.06
N GLN A 162 -8.61 4.61 -8.05
CA GLN A 162 -9.67 4.44 -7.04
C GLN A 162 -9.85 5.70 -6.18
N GLU A 163 -8.77 6.39 -5.83
CA GLU A 163 -8.83 7.65 -5.09
C GLU A 163 -9.50 8.75 -5.91
N GLU A 164 -9.20 8.85 -7.22
CA GLU A 164 -9.88 9.80 -8.11
C GLU A 164 -11.38 9.50 -8.25
N ILE A 165 -11.74 8.23 -8.46
CA ILE A 165 -13.15 7.82 -8.48
C ILE A 165 -13.85 8.23 -7.18
N THR A 166 -13.21 8.05 -6.03
CA THR A 166 -13.78 8.43 -4.73
C THR A 166 -13.95 9.94 -4.60
N ARG A 167 -12.98 10.74 -5.06
CA ARG A 167 -13.07 12.21 -5.10
C ARG A 167 -14.23 12.67 -5.98
N ILE A 168 -14.36 12.09 -7.17
CA ILE A 168 -15.44 12.44 -8.11
C ILE A 168 -16.80 12.08 -7.50
N LYS A 169 -16.95 10.89 -6.90
CA LYS A 169 -18.18 10.50 -6.20
C LYS A 169 -18.56 11.48 -5.09
N ASN A 170 -17.60 11.92 -4.29
CA ASN A 170 -17.84 12.92 -3.23
C ASN A 170 -18.28 14.28 -3.82
N ARG A 171 -17.71 14.68 -4.96
CA ARG A 171 -18.13 15.91 -5.67
C ARG A 171 -19.53 15.78 -6.25
N ILE A 172 -19.89 14.63 -6.83
CA ILE A 172 -21.26 14.33 -7.29
C ILE A 172 -22.24 14.37 -6.11
N ALA A 173 -21.90 13.73 -5.00
CA ALA A 173 -22.75 13.76 -3.80
C ALA A 173 -22.95 15.18 -3.25
N ARG A 174 -21.87 16.00 -3.25
CA ARG A 174 -21.97 17.42 -2.88
C ARG A 174 -22.87 18.18 -3.88
N TRP A 175 -22.72 17.96 -5.17
CA TRP A 175 -23.55 18.59 -6.18
C TRP A 175 -25.03 18.27 -5.95
N PHE A 176 -25.38 17.01 -5.68
CA PHE A 176 -26.74 16.60 -5.35
C PHE A 176 -27.25 17.31 -4.09
N SER A 177 -26.43 17.44 -3.06
CA SER A 177 -26.87 18.11 -1.82
C SER A 177 -27.21 19.59 -2.02
N ILE A 178 -26.70 20.22 -3.09
CA ILE A 178 -26.95 21.62 -3.43
C ILE A 178 -28.16 21.77 -4.37
N TYR A 179 -28.21 20.94 -5.43
CA TYR A 179 -29.14 21.14 -6.54
C TYR A 179 -30.29 20.14 -6.60
N PHE A 180 -30.14 18.96 -5.99
CA PHE A 180 -31.18 17.94 -5.94
C PHE A 180 -31.03 17.06 -4.67
N PRO A 181 -31.27 17.62 -3.48
CA PRO A 181 -31.05 16.88 -2.21
C PRO A 181 -31.98 15.67 -2.03
N GLU A 182 -33.15 15.63 -2.64
CA GLU A 182 -34.12 14.53 -2.55
C GLU A 182 -33.70 13.30 -3.37
N ILE A 183 -32.67 13.37 -4.18
CA ILE A 183 -32.14 12.22 -4.93
C ILE A 183 -31.77 11.05 -3.99
N LYS A 184 -31.36 11.34 -2.75
CA LYS A 184 -31.03 10.35 -1.70
C LYS A 184 -32.22 9.46 -1.32
N ASP A 185 -33.44 10.00 -1.44
CA ASP A 185 -34.67 9.28 -1.09
C ASP A 185 -35.06 8.29 -2.23
N VAL A 186 -34.57 8.55 -3.45
CA VAL A 186 -34.74 7.66 -4.62
C VAL A 186 -33.61 6.65 -4.71
N TYR A 187 -32.39 7.07 -4.42
CA TYR A 187 -31.17 6.28 -4.54
C TYR A 187 -30.33 6.33 -3.27
N ARG A 188 -30.12 5.16 -2.66
CA ARG A 188 -29.25 5.03 -1.50
C ARG A 188 -27.79 5.43 -1.80
N ASN A 189 -27.33 5.13 -3.03
CA ASN A 189 -25.97 5.44 -3.47
C ASN A 189 -26.03 6.53 -4.53
N PRO A 190 -25.20 7.60 -4.41
CA PRO A 190 -25.21 8.70 -5.36
C PRO A 190 -24.70 8.31 -6.75
N ASP A 191 -24.04 7.16 -6.88
CA ASP A 191 -23.52 6.59 -8.13
C ASP A 191 -24.40 5.46 -8.70
N ALA A 192 -25.66 5.37 -8.29
CA ALA A 192 -26.61 4.43 -8.86
C ALA A 192 -26.76 4.63 -10.37
N VAL A 193 -26.51 3.58 -11.16
CA VAL A 193 -26.45 3.65 -12.64
C VAL A 193 -27.69 4.32 -13.24
N SER A 194 -28.90 3.91 -12.80
CA SER A 194 -30.16 4.49 -13.30
C SER A 194 -30.29 5.97 -12.94
N GLY A 195 -29.80 6.37 -11.76
CA GLY A 195 -29.76 7.77 -11.33
C GLY A 195 -28.83 8.60 -12.21
N LEU A 196 -27.58 8.15 -12.36
CA LEU A 196 -26.60 8.86 -13.19
C LEU A 196 -27.02 8.97 -14.66
N MET A 197 -27.67 7.95 -15.22
CA MET A 197 -28.19 7.99 -16.58
C MET A 197 -29.29 9.05 -16.77
N ALA A 198 -30.22 9.15 -15.80
CA ALA A 198 -31.26 10.18 -15.84
C ALA A 198 -30.66 11.57 -15.70
N ILE A 199 -29.74 11.79 -14.76
CA ILE A 199 -29.05 13.06 -14.50
C ILE A 199 -28.15 13.49 -15.67
N LYS A 200 -27.59 12.54 -16.42
CA LYS A 200 -26.78 12.86 -17.61
C LYS A 200 -27.62 13.57 -18.69
N GLN A 201 -28.88 13.18 -18.84
CA GLN A 201 -29.81 13.77 -19.82
C GLN A 201 -30.61 14.94 -19.22
N ALA A 202 -31.10 14.80 -18.02
CA ALA A 202 -31.92 15.79 -17.29
C ALA A 202 -31.24 16.14 -15.95
N PRO A 203 -30.23 17.05 -15.94
CA PRO A 203 -29.39 17.30 -14.78
C PRO A 203 -30.10 17.88 -13.56
N LEU A 204 -31.02 18.81 -13.76
CA LEU A 204 -31.69 19.55 -12.67
C LEU A 204 -33.12 19.01 -12.44
N PRO A 205 -33.70 19.24 -11.26
CA PRO A 205 -35.10 18.87 -10.98
C PRO A 205 -36.09 19.43 -12.02
N CYS A 206 -35.92 20.66 -12.51
CA CYS A 206 -36.75 21.22 -13.58
C CYS A 206 -36.65 20.42 -14.88
N ASP A 207 -35.46 19.92 -15.25
CA ASP A 207 -35.25 19.12 -16.46
C ASP A 207 -35.93 17.76 -16.34
N ILE A 208 -35.89 17.16 -15.14
CA ILE A 208 -36.56 15.89 -14.85
C ILE A 208 -38.08 16.02 -14.89
N LYS A 209 -38.63 17.13 -14.38
CA LYS A 209 -40.05 17.45 -14.46
C LYS A 209 -40.52 17.60 -15.91
N GLU A 210 -39.76 18.31 -16.71
CA GLU A 210 -40.06 18.50 -18.13
C GLU A 210 -40.03 17.18 -18.90
N LEU A 211 -39.06 16.30 -18.57
CA LEU A 211 -38.92 15.00 -19.18
C LEU A 211 -40.10 14.06 -18.83
N GLY A 212 -40.58 14.18 -17.59
CA GLY A 212 -41.69 13.39 -17.08
C GLY A 212 -41.36 11.89 -16.86
N VAL A 213 -42.33 11.15 -16.33
CA VAL A 213 -42.19 9.73 -16.01
C VAL A 213 -41.85 8.87 -17.23
N ASP A 214 -42.53 9.11 -18.34
CA ASP A 214 -42.33 8.34 -19.57
C ASP A 214 -40.95 8.63 -20.18
N GLY A 215 -40.50 9.88 -20.16
CA GLY A 215 -39.19 10.25 -20.66
C GLY A 215 -38.07 9.63 -19.84
N VAL A 216 -38.13 9.69 -18.50
CA VAL A 216 -37.17 9.03 -17.62
C VAL A 216 -37.16 7.52 -17.84
N ASN A 217 -38.33 6.88 -17.91
CA ASN A 217 -38.45 5.45 -18.13
C ASN A 217 -37.90 5.03 -19.51
N LYS A 218 -38.11 5.89 -20.55
CA LYS A 218 -37.57 5.66 -21.89
C LYS A 218 -36.03 5.62 -21.90
N ILE A 219 -35.35 6.55 -21.20
CA ILE A 219 -33.88 6.53 -21.06
C ILE A 219 -33.38 5.17 -20.61
N TRP A 220 -34.01 4.58 -19.59
CA TRP A 220 -33.58 3.29 -19.04
C TRP A 220 -33.93 2.12 -19.96
N ARG A 221 -35.05 2.17 -20.67
CA ARG A 221 -35.44 1.14 -21.64
C ARG A 221 -34.53 1.13 -22.85
N ASP A 222 -34.22 2.30 -23.39
CA ASP A 222 -33.31 2.43 -24.54
C ASP A 222 -31.92 1.89 -24.20
N ALA A 223 -31.47 2.11 -22.96
CA ALA A 223 -30.23 1.54 -22.43
C ALA A 223 -30.34 0.07 -21.95
N ARG A 224 -31.52 -0.58 -22.13
CA ARG A 224 -31.78 -1.95 -21.66
C ARG A 224 -31.43 -2.20 -20.19
N LEU A 225 -31.62 -1.19 -19.35
CA LEU A 225 -31.24 -1.26 -17.93
C LEU A 225 -32.25 -2.14 -17.17
N LYS A 226 -31.74 -3.20 -16.54
CA LYS A 226 -32.54 -4.08 -15.66
C LYS A 226 -32.73 -3.43 -14.29
N GLY A 227 -33.93 -3.63 -13.67
CA GLY A 227 -34.20 -3.13 -12.31
C GLY A 227 -34.55 -1.65 -12.18
N ALA A 228 -34.70 -0.95 -13.30
CA ALA A 228 -35.27 0.40 -13.38
C ALA A 228 -36.53 0.36 -14.29
N GLY A 229 -37.57 1.06 -13.89
CA GLY A 229 -38.84 1.07 -14.61
C GLY A 229 -39.78 2.17 -14.11
N ILE A 230 -41.02 2.16 -14.59
CA ILE A 230 -42.03 3.20 -14.34
C ILE A 230 -42.14 3.58 -12.87
N LYS A 231 -42.20 2.63 -11.93
CA LYS A 231 -42.31 2.91 -10.50
C LYS A 231 -41.17 3.77 -9.98
N ARG A 232 -39.93 3.46 -10.39
CA ARG A 232 -38.76 4.26 -10.00
C ARG A 232 -38.71 5.63 -10.73
N ALA A 233 -39.17 5.68 -11.98
CA ALA A 233 -39.30 6.93 -12.73
C ALA A 233 -40.31 7.86 -12.05
N THR A 234 -41.46 7.33 -11.63
CA THR A 234 -42.47 8.08 -10.84
C THR A 234 -41.84 8.64 -9.58
N THR A 235 -41.12 7.81 -8.78
CA THR A 235 -40.48 8.27 -7.54
C THR A 235 -39.47 9.39 -7.84
N LEU A 236 -38.67 9.29 -8.91
CA LEU A 236 -37.68 10.30 -9.27
C LEU A 236 -38.33 11.61 -9.71
N VAL A 237 -39.39 11.55 -10.52
CA VAL A 237 -40.12 12.74 -10.98
C VAL A 237 -40.83 13.42 -9.79
N THR A 238 -41.49 12.65 -8.92
CA THR A 238 -42.12 13.20 -7.70
C THR A 238 -41.09 13.87 -6.79
N ALA A 239 -39.91 13.28 -6.62
CA ALA A 239 -38.82 13.89 -5.85
C ALA A 239 -38.35 15.22 -6.51
N ALA A 240 -38.30 15.26 -7.83
CA ALA A 240 -37.96 16.47 -8.57
C ALA A 240 -39.04 17.56 -8.50
N GLU A 241 -40.31 17.20 -8.44
CA GLU A 241 -41.45 18.14 -8.26
C GLU A 241 -41.40 18.89 -6.93
N HIS A 242 -40.96 18.21 -5.88
CA HIS A 242 -40.89 18.74 -4.51
C HIS A 242 -39.47 19.14 -4.10
N SER A 243 -38.55 19.26 -5.05
CA SER A 243 -37.16 19.58 -4.71
C SER A 243 -36.99 20.98 -4.17
N ILE A 244 -36.22 21.09 -3.06
CA ILE A 244 -35.76 22.34 -2.44
C ILE A 244 -34.37 22.74 -2.94
N GLY A 245 -33.86 22.06 -3.96
CA GLY A 245 -32.53 22.31 -4.50
C GLY A 245 -32.35 23.76 -5.00
N ASN A 246 -31.13 24.25 -4.94
CA ASN A 246 -30.80 25.60 -5.42
C ASN A 246 -31.10 25.73 -6.91
N THR A 247 -31.84 26.77 -7.29
CA THR A 247 -32.21 27.05 -8.66
C THR A 247 -31.34 28.11 -9.35
N GLU A 248 -30.45 28.75 -8.60
CA GLU A 248 -29.56 29.80 -9.12
C GLU A 248 -28.43 29.20 -9.95
N ALA A 249 -28.01 29.97 -10.96
CA ALA A 249 -26.93 29.61 -11.89
C ALA A 249 -27.12 28.25 -12.61
N PRO A 250 -28.26 27.93 -13.20
CA PRO A 250 -28.56 26.60 -13.72
C PRO A 250 -27.64 26.15 -14.85
N ARG A 251 -27.07 27.09 -15.63
CA ARG A 251 -26.14 26.78 -16.73
C ARG A 251 -24.82 26.17 -16.18
N SER A 252 -24.26 26.80 -15.15
CA SER A 252 -23.02 26.30 -14.54
C SER A 252 -23.25 25.00 -13.77
N ALA A 253 -24.38 24.85 -13.07
CA ALA A 253 -24.75 23.62 -12.39
C ALA A 253 -24.86 22.43 -13.37
N ARG A 254 -25.52 22.60 -14.52
CA ARG A 254 -25.59 21.58 -15.58
C ARG A 254 -24.20 21.26 -16.15
N LYS A 255 -23.36 22.26 -16.36
CA LYS A 255 -22.00 22.06 -16.87
C LYS A 255 -21.15 21.29 -15.85
N GLU A 256 -21.22 21.65 -14.57
CA GLU A 256 -20.47 20.99 -13.51
C GLU A 256 -20.82 19.50 -13.42
N ILE A 257 -22.09 19.15 -13.33
CA ILE A 257 -22.47 17.74 -13.20
C ILE A 257 -22.13 16.91 -14.45
N ARG A 258 -22.29 17.48 -15.64
CA ARG A 258 -21.89 16.80 -16.87
C ARG A 258 -20.39 16.49 -16.90
N ASN A 259 -19.57 17.45 -16.50
CA ASN A 259 -18.13 17.23 -16.40
C ASN A 259 -17.81 16.13 -15.37
N LEU A 260 -18.43 16.18 -14.19
CA LEU A 260 -18.23 15.16 -13.14
C LEU A 260 -18.66 13.76 -13.60
N LEU A 261 -19.75 13.64 -14.35
CA LEU A 261 -20.21 12.36 -14.89
C LEU A 261 -19.27 11.83 -15.98
N ASN A 262 -18.76 12.70 -16.85
CA ASN A 262 -17.77 12.31 -17.85
C ASN A 262 -16.45 11.86 -17.20
N ASP A 263 -15.94 12.61 -16.21
CA ASP A 263 -14.75 12.23 -15.45
C ASP A 263 -14.97 10.85 -14.76
N TYR A 264 -16.14 10.64 -14.16
CA TYR A 264 -16.50 9.38 -13.53
C TYR A 264 -16.46 8.20 -14.51
N GLU A 265 -17.04 8.34 -15.70
CA GLU A 265 -17.02 7.32 -16.75
C GLU A 265 -15.58 7.03 -17.23
N ILE A 266 -14.78 8.07 -17.47
CA ILE A 266 -13.37 7.93 -17.87
C ILE A 266 -12.58 7.14 -16.83
N TYR A 267 -12.67 7.54 -15.57
CA TYR A 267 -11.90 6.85 -14.50
C TYR A 267 -12.42 5.45 -14.21
N LYS A 268 -13.71 5.19 -14.40
CA LYS A 268 -14.28 3.86 -14.30
C LYS A 268 -13.74 2.93 -15.40
N ASN A 269 -13.72 3.38 -16.65
CA ASN A 269 -13.18 2.62 -17.77
C ASN A 269 -11.67 2.34 -17.56
N ARG A 270 -10.89 3.34 -17.13
CA ARG A 270 -9.49 3.14 -16.74
C ARG A 270 -9.32 2.10 -15.63
N MET A 271 -10.22 2.07 -14.65
CA MET A 271 -10.18 1.07 -13.60
C MET A 271 -10.42 -0.33 -14.15
N ASP A 272 -11.39 -0.48 -15.05
CA ASP A 272 -11.72 -1.78 -15.66
C ASP A 272 -10.54 -2.28 -16.52
N GLU A 273 -9.94 -1.42 -17.34
CA GLU A 273 -8.72 -1.71 -18.12
C GLU A 273 -7.55 -2.14 -17.22
N LEU A 274 -7.26 -1.38 -16.16
CA LEU A 274 -6.21 -1.71 -15.18
C LEU A 274 -6.47 -3.05 -14.48
N MET A 275 -7.72 -3.39 -14.21
CA MET A 275 -8.04 -4.67 -13.57
C MET A 275 -7.83 -5.87 -14.49
N GLU A 276 -8.07 -5.74 -15.80
CA GLU A 276 -7.73 -6.79 -16.76
C GLU A 276 -6.21 -6.92 -16.94
N GLU A 277 -5.48 -5.82 -17.06
CA GLU A 277 -4.01 -5.83 -17.14
C GLU A 277 -3.36 -6.45 -15.88
N ILE A 278 -3.88 -6.10 -14.69
CA ILE A 278 -3.46 -6.73 -13.42
C ILE A 278 -3.71 -8.24 -13.45
N LYS A 279 -4.83 -8.68 -14.00
CA LYS A 279 -5.19 -10.10 -14.07
C LYS A 279 -4.26 -10.86 -15.01
N GLU A 280 -3.98 -10.30 -16.17
CA GLU A 280 -3.04 -10.85 -17.14
C GLU A 280 -1.64 -10.97 -16.52
N THR A 281 -1.12 -9.87 -15.96
CA THR A 281 0.19 -9.84 -15.31
C THR A 281 0.28 -10.84 -14.15
N LEU A 282 -0.75 -10.95 -13.31
CA LEU A 282 -0.76 -11.92 -12.22
C LEU A 282 -0.76 -13.37 -12.69
N SER A 283 -1.36 -13.67 -13.85
CA SER A 283 -1.41 -15.04 -14.36
C SER A 283 -0.05 -15.61 -14.74
N GLU A 284 0.95 -14.75 -14.95
CA GLU A 284 2.35 -15.14 -15.21
C GLU A 284 3.10 -15.54 -13.92
N ILE A 285 2.56 -15.22 -12.73
CA ILE A 285 3.19 -15.56 -11.46
C ILE A 285 2.70 -16.96 -11.03
N PRO A 286 3.63 -17.90 -10.74
CA PRO A 286 3.27 -19.25 -10.36
C PRO A 286 2.33 -19.31 -9.15
N TYR A 287 1.32 -20.20 -9.21
CA TYR A 287 0.39 -20.52 -8.13
C TYR A 287 -0.56 -19.40 -7.68
N ILE A 288 -0.68 -18.32 -8.46
CA ILE A 288 -1.63 -17.22 -8.16
C ILE A 288 -3.08 -17.69 -8.24
N ASP A 289 -3.40 -18.55 -9.20
CA ASP A 289 -4.72 -19.21 -9.37
C ASP A 289 -5.17 -19.89 -8.07
N LYS A 290 -4.28 -20.64 -7.42
CA LYS A 290 -4.55 -21.33 -6.15
C LYS A 290 -4.89 -20.39 -4.98
N LEU A 291 -4.37 -19.16 -4.99
CA LEU A 291 -4.77 -18.15 -4.00
C LEU A 291 -6.20 -17.66 -4.23
N MET A 292 -6.62 -17.54 -5.48
CA MET A 292 -7.96 -17.07 -5.85
C MET A 292 -9.06 -18.13 -5.64
N GLU A 293 -8.70 -19.40 -5.49
CA GLU A 293 -9.62 -20.48 -5.09
C GLU A 293 -10.10 -20.34 -3.64
N ILE A 294 -9.37 -19.60 -2.80
CA ILE A 294 -9.79 -19.36 -1.42
C ILE A 294 -11.03 -18.47 -1.42
N ASN A 295 -12.17 -19.01 -1.03
CA ASN A 295 -13.42 -18.25 -0.99
C ASN A 295 -13.28 -16.98 -0.12
N GLY A 296 -13.47 -15.82 -0.74
CA GLY A 296 -13.28 -14.51 -0.12
C GLY A 296 -11.96 -13.81 -0.47
N ILE A 297 -11.06 -14.48 -1.19
CA ILE A 297 -9.86 -13.85 -1.78
C ILE A 297 -10.13 -13.57 -3.26
N GLY A 298 -9.89 -12.36 -3.68
CA GLY A 298 -10.06 -11.94 -5.08
C GLY A 298 -8.80 -11.25 -5.61
N ILE A 299 -8.82 -11.01 -6.91
CA ILE A 299 -7.70 -10.41 -7.67
C ILE A 299 -7.17 -9.11 -7.05
N LYS A 300 -8.07 -8.25 -6.54
CA LYS A 300 -7.71 -7.00 -5.86
C LYS A 300 -6.84 -7.24 -4.62
N THR A 301 -7.15 -8.26 -3.83
CA THR A 301 -6.36 -8.62 -2.64
C THR A 301 -5.02 -9.21 -3.05
N VAL A 302 -5.03 -10.17 -3.99
CA VAL A 302 -3.82 -10.84 -4.46
C VAL A 302 -2.86 -9.83 -5.07
N SER A 303 -3.33 -8.97 -5.99
CA SER A 303 -2.50 -7.94 -6.62
C SER A 303 -1.84 -7.01 -5.60
N CYS A 304 -2.59 -6.55 -4.59
CA CYS A 304 -2.05 -5.68 -3.56
C CYS A 304 -1.01 -6.40 -2.68
N VAL A 305 -1.24 -7.66 -2.32
CA VAL A 305 -0.29 -8.45 -1.53
C VAL A 305 0.99 -8.69 -2.33
N ILE A 306 0.88 -9.14 -3.58
CA ILE A 306 2.05 -9.39 -4.45
C ILE A 306 2.82 -8.10 -4.73
N ALA A 307 2.13 -7.00 -5.05
CA ALA A 307 2.75 -5.69 -5.26
C ALA A 307 3.58 -5.22 -4.05
N GLU A 308 3.07 -5.46 -2.84
CA GLU A 308 3.75 -5.04 -1.62
C GLU A 308 4.82 -6.03 -1.15
N VAL A 309 4.61 -7.32 -1.32
CA VAL A 309 5.54 -8.38 -0.92
C VAL A 309 6.64 -8.57 -1.97
N GLY A 310 6.30 -8.51 -3.26
CA GLY A 310 7.19 -8.92 -4.36
C GLY A 310 7.36 -10.43 -4.40
N ASP A 311 8.53 -10.89 -4.85
CA ASP A 311 8.86 -12.31 -4.81
C ASP A 311 8.83 -12.83 -3.36
N ILE A 312 7.93 -13.78 -3.12
CA ILE A 312 7.77 -14.40 -1.79
C ILE A 312 8.96 -15.30 -1.44
N GLY A 313 9.66 -15.85 -2.44
CA GLY A 313 10.81 -16.74 -2.27
C GLY A 313 12.01 -16.06 -1.58
N ARG A 314 12.04 -14.73 -1.56
CA ARG A 314 13.08 -13.97 -0.85
C ARG A 314 12.96 -13.99 0.68
N PHE A 315 11.90 -14.57 1.23
CA PHE A 315 11.68 -14.68 2.67
C PHE A 315 11.91 -16.12 3.12
N ASP A 316 12.66 -16.32 4.20
CA ASP A 316 12.94 -17.66 4.77
C ASP A 316 11.70 -18.25 5.44
N ASN A 317 10.79 -17.42 5.93
CA ASN A 317 9.60 -17.86 6.64
C ASN A 317 8.49 -16.79 6.68
N PRO A 318 7.23 -17.20 6.93
CA PRO A 318 6.08 -16.27 6.92
C PRO A 318 6.12 -15.22 8.04
N LYS A 319 6.91 -15.40 9.11
CA LYS A 319 7.06 -14.39 10.18
C LYS A 319 7.76 -13.13 9.66
N GLN A 320 8.64 -13.27 8.66
CA GLN A 320 9.27 -12.12 8.01
C GLN A 320 8.24 -11.29 7.23
N VAL A 321 7.29 -11.94 6.54
CA VAL A 321 6.17 -11.27 5.86
C VAL A 321 5.23 -10.61 6.87
N GLN A 322 4.94 -11.25 8.00
CA GLN A 322 4.16 -10.64 9.09
C GLN A 322 4.84 -9.37 9.62
N LYS A 323 6.17 -9.41 9.77
CA LYS A 323 6.96 -8.24 10.20
C LYS A 323 6.92 -7.13 9.14
N LEU A 324 7.01 -7.49 7.85
CA LEU A 324 6.86 -6.55 6.74
C LEU A 324 5.49 -5.86 6.75
N ALA A 325 4.42 -6.59 7.07
CA ALA A 325 3.06 -6.04 7.23
C ALA A 325 2.88 -5.20 8.51
N GLY A 326 3.83 -5.26 9.45
CA GLY A 326 3.73 -4.59 10.75
C GLY A 326 2.81 -5.31 11.74
N TYR A 327 2.60 -6.62 11.57
CA TYR A 327 1.81 -7.48 12.44
C TYR A 327 2.66 -8.19 13.52
N ALA A 328 3.95 -7.85 13.63
CA ALA A 328 4.75 -8.32 14.75
C ALA A 328 4.18 -7.79 16.08
N ILE A 329 4.04 -8.67 17.05
CA ILE A 329 3.55 -8.30 18.38
C ILE A 329 4.66 -7.60 19.15
N VAL A 330 4.33 -6.48 19.76
CA VAL A 330 5.18 -5.71 20.66
C VAL A 330 4.60 -5.86 22.07
N ALA A 331 5.42 -6.35 23.00
CA ALA A 331 5.10 -6.35 24.41
C ALA A 331 5.43 -4.98 25.01
N ASP A 332 4.56 -4.48 25.85
CA ASP A 332 4.77 -3.29 26.67
C ASP A 332 4.94 -3.75 28.11
N SER A 333 6.16 -4.17 28.45
CA SER A 333 6.47 -4.66 29.78
C SER A 333 7.70 -3.93 30.34
N SER A 334 7.56 -3.38 31.55
CA SER A 334 8.66 -2.81 32.30
C SER A 334 8.57 -3.25 33.77
N GLY A 335 9.51 -4.01 34.23
CA GLY A 335 9.52 -4.56 35.59
C GLY A 335 8.27 -5.37 35.93
N LYS A 336 7.47 -4.91 36.89
CA LYS A 336 6.20 -5.53 37.31
C LYS A 336 5.00 -5.15 36.43
N HIS A 337 5.15 -4.21 35.51
CA HIS A 337 4.07 -3.76 34.63
C HIS A 337 3.99 -4.62 33.37
N ASN A 338 2.89 -5.33 33.21
CA ASN A 338 2.56 -6.07 31.98
C ASN A 338 1.41 -5.32 31.26
N GLY A 339 1.77 -4.48 30.31
CA GLY A 339 0.81 -3.79 29.44
C GLY A 339 0.21 -4.72 28.37
N GLU A 340 -0.87 -4.24 27.71
CA GLU A 340 -1.49 -4.99 26.60
C GLU A 340 -0.52 -5.14 25.41
N SER A 341 -0.33 -6.36 24.95
CA SER A 341 0.40 -6.64 23.71
C SER A 341 -0.37 -6.10 22.51
N ARG A 342 0.32 -5.38 21.63
CA ARG A 342 -0.25 -4.79 20.41
C ARG A 342 0.63 -5.05 19.18
N ILE A 343 0.08 -4.90 17.99
CA ILE A 343 0.89 -4.99 16.78
C ILE A 343 1.81 -3.78 16.65
N SER A 344 2.97 -3.98 16.05
CA SER A 344 4.02 -2.93 15.97
C SER A 344 3.64 -1.73 15.11
N HIS A 345 2.74 -1.90 14.14
CA HIS A 345 2.43 -0.96 13.07
C HIS A 345 3.66 -0.52 12.22
N ARG A 346 4.86 -0.95 12.58
CA ARG A 346 6.10 -0.67 11.86
C ARG A 346 6.24 -1.65 10.69
N GLY A 347 5.84 -1.19 9.51
CA GLY A 347 5.83 -2.00 8.29
C GLY A 347 5.00 -1.34 7.20
N ARG A 348 4.79 -2.04 6.10
CA ARG A 348 4.07 -1.54 4.93
C ARG A 348 2.58 -1.37 5.24
N LYS A 349 2.12 -0.12 5.31
CA LYS A 349 0.73 0.24 5.65
C LYS A 349 -0.28 -0.37 4.67
N ARG A 350 0.04 -0.34 3.36
CA ARG A 350 -0.85 -0.89 2.31
C ARG A 350 -0.99 -2.40 2.42
N LEU A 351 0.11 -3.13 2.64
CA LEU A 351 0.08 -4.58 2.86
C LEU A 351 -0.78 -4.93 4.08
N ARG A 352 -0.58 -4.22 5.18
CA ARG A 352 -1.36 -4.42 6.40
C ARG A 352 -2.85 -4.22 6.17
N TYR A 353 -3.21 -3.15 5.44
CA TYR A 353 -4.60 -2.84 5.13
C TYR A 353 -5.22 -3.89 4.20
N ALA A 354 -4.53 -4.31 3.13
CA ALA A 354 -5.00 -5.35 2.22
C ALA A 354 -5.25 -6.69 2.93
N LEU A 355 -4.35 -7.10 3.82
CA LEU A 355 -4.50 -8.32 4.61
C LEU A 355 -5.64 -8.22 5.64
N TYR A 356 -5.88 -7.03 6.19
CA TYR A 356 -7.01 -6.77 7.07
C TYR A 356 -8.35 -6.87 6.32
N GLU A 357 -8.48 -6.24 5.16
CA GLU A 357 -9.68 -6.37 4.31
C GLU A 357 -9.89 -7.83 3.86
N ALA A 358 -8.82 -8.52 3.49
CA ALA A 358 -8.86 -9.95 3.16
C ALA A 358 -9.40 -10.79 4.32
N ALA A 359 -8.90 -10.54 5.54
CA ALA A 359 -9.36 -11.25 6.73
C ALA A 359 -10.86 -11.05 6.99
N ILE A 360 -11.36 -9.82 6.85
CA ILE A 360 -12.81 -9.54 6.96
C ILE A 360 -13.58 -10.30 5.89
N SER A 361 -13.11 -10.29 4.65
CA SER A 361 -13.76 -10.95 3.52
C SER A 361 -13.85 -12.46 3.72
N VAL A 362 -12.74 -13.12 4.09
CA VAL A 362 -12.76 -14.58 4.31
C VAL A 362 -13.58 -14.98 5.54
N ILE A 363 -13.57 -14.20 6.62
CA ILE A 363 -14.44 -14.45 7.79
C ILE A 363 -15.91 -14.40 7.37
N GLY A 364 -16.29 -13.53 6.46
CA GLY A 364 -17.67 -13.41 5.98
C GLY A 364 -18.08 -14.47 4.96
N LYS A 365 -17.15 -14.99 4.14
CA LYS A 365 -17.46 -15.83 2.97
C LYS A 365 -16.97 -17.27 3.06
N ASN A 366 -15.98 -17.56 3.91
CA ASN A 366 -15.37 -18.88 4.04
C ASN A 366 -15.72 -19.49 5.41
N LYS A 367 -16.22 -20.72 5.42
CA LYS A 367 -16.72 -21.40 6.62
C LYS A 367 -15.61 -21.66 7.63
N GLU A 368 -14.47 -22.14 7.18
CA GLU A 368 -13.32 -22.47 8.02
C GLU A 368 -12.72 -21.23 8.71
N PHE A 369 -12.61 -20.12 8.01
CA PHE A 369 -12.15 -18.86 8.59
C PHE A 369 -13.18 -18.26 9.57
N LYS A 370 -14.48 -18.42 9.30
CA LYS A 370 -15.54 -18.05 10.25
C LYS A 370 -15.41 -18.86 11.56
N GLU A 371 -15.16 -20.16 11.45
CA GLU A 371 -14.96 -21.05 12.59
C GLU A 371 -13.72 -20.64 13.40
N ILE A 372 -12.56 -20.42 12.77
CA ILE A 372 -11.37 -19.92 13.45
C ILE A 372 -11.61 -18.57 14.14
N HIS A 373 -12.30 -17.65 13.48
CA HIS A 373 -12.66 -16.36 14.08
C HIS A 373 -13.51 -16.52 15.32
N SER A 374 -14.52 -17.41 15.27
CA SER A 374 -15.38 -17.75 16.41
C SER A 374 -14.55 -18.36 17.54
N TYR A 375 -13.74 -19.38 17.23
CA TYR A 375 -12.86 -20.03 18.20
C TYR A 375 -11.94 -19.03 18.91
N TYR A 376 -11.26 -18.14 18.21
CA TYR A 376 -10.40 -17.15 18.84
C TYR A 376 -11.13 -16.22 19.80
N ARG A 377 -12.42 -16.00 19.59
CA ARG A 377 -13.24 -15.13 20.43
C ARG A 377 -13.85 -15.84 21.64
N THR A 378 -14.06 -17.15 21.56
CA THR A 378 -14.80 -17.93 22.56
C THR A 378 -13.96 -18.92 23.33
N ARG A 379 -12.69 -19.17 22.93
CA ARG A 379 -11.80 -20.11 23.63
C ARG A 379 -11.62 -19.72 25.09
N GLU A 380 -11.53 -20.70 25.98
CA GLU A 380 -11.41 -20.50 27.43
C GLU A 380 -10.16 -19.72 27.83
N LYS A 381 -9.01 -20.10 27.25
CA LYS A 381 -7.74 -19.45 27.57
C LYS A 381 -7.48 -18.30 26.60
N ASN A 382 -7.39 -17.06 27.12
CA ASN A 382 -7.04 -15.85 26.38
C ASN A 382 -7.97 -15.58 25.17
N PRO A 383 -9.30 -15.40 25.38
CA PRO A 383 -10.22 -15.03 24.31
C PRO A 383 -9.82 -13.69 23.70
N LEU A 384 -9.88 -13.58 22.37
CA LEU A 384 -9.49 -12.36 21.67
C LEU A 384 -10.67 -11.41 21.49
N LYS A 385 -10.42 -10.10 21.60
CA LYS A 385 -11.37 -9.07 21.17
C LYS A 385 -11.58 -9.19 19.65
N LYS A 386 -12.74 -8.70 19.13
CA LYS A 386 -13.12 -8.83 17.70
C LYS A 386 -11.99 -8.43 16.76
N MET A 387 -11.39 -7.26 16.96
CA MET A 387 -10.29 -6.76 16.11
C MET A 387 -9.01 -7.59 16.23
N GLN A 388 -8.67 -8.05 17.45
CA GLN A 388 -7.52 -8.93 17.64
C GLN A 388 -7.68 -10.24 16.90
N SER A 389 -8.90 -10.81 16.89
CA SER A 389 -9.20 -12.03 16.14
C SER A 389 -9.09 -11.82 14.62
N VAL A 390 -9.55 -10.68 14.08
CA VAL A 390 -9.36 -10.35 12.66
C VAL A 390 -7.87 -10.27 12.31
N ILE A 391 -7.05 -9.65 13.17
CA ILE A 391 -5.58 -9.61 12.97
C ILE A 391 -4.95 -11.00 13.04
N ALA A 392 -5.41 -11.86 13.95
CA ALA A 392 -4.94 -13.25 14.02
C ALA A 392 -5.27 -14.03 12.73
N VAL A 393 -6.46 -13.83 12.16
CA VAL A 393 -6.85 -14.38 10.85
C VAL A 393 -5.97 -13.81 9.72
N ALA A 394 -5.68 -12.50 9.72
CA ALA A 394 -4.75 -11.90 8.75
C ALA A 394 -3.36 -12.53 8.82
N CYS A 395 -2.85 -12.81 10.03
CA CYS A 395 -1.59 -13.52 10.21
C CYS A 395 -1.65 -15.00 9.74
N LYS A 396 -2.80 -15.64 9.88
CA LYS A 396 -3.02 -17.00 9.34
C LYS A 396 -3.02 -16.98 7.81
N LEU A 397 -3.69 -15.99 7.18
CA LEU A 397 -3.66 -15.78 5.73
C LEU A 397 -2.24 -15.62 5.19
N ILE A 398 -1.39 -14.84 5.86
CA ILE A 398 0.02 -14.70 5.46
C ILE A 398 0.72 -16.07 5.41
N ARG A 399 0.49 -16.94 6.38
CA ARG A 399 1.09 -18.27 6.41
C ARG A 399 0.60 -19.15 5.26
N ILE A 400 -0.71 -19.07 4.96
CA ILE A 400 -1.34 -19.80 3.87
C ILE A 400 -0.79 -19.30 2.53
N PHE A 401 -0.78 -18.00 2.28
CA PHE A 401 -0.23 -17.40 1.06
C PHE A 401 1.24 -17.77 0.87
N TYR A 402 2.03 -17.65 1.95
CA TYR A 402 3.43 -18.06 1.92
C TYR A 402 3.59 -19.52 1.50
N THR A 403 2.80 -20.42 2.10
CA THR A 403 2.90 -21.86 1.81
C THR A 403 2.46 -22.19 0.39
N ILE A 404 1.36 -21.60 -0.09
CA ILE A 404 0.87 -21.82 -1.46
C ILE A 404 1.91 -21.31 -2.47
N LEU A 405 2.37 -20.08 -2.34
CA LEU A 405 3.28 -19.44 -3.29
C LEU A 405 4.70 -20.03 -3.29
N THR A 406 5.14 -20.65 -2.17
CA THR A 406 6.46 -21.27 -2.11
C THR A 406 6.47 -22.76 -2.43
N LYS A 407 5.35 -23.46 -2.23
CA LYS A 407 5.28 -24.93 -2.35
C LYS A 407 4.33 -25.40 -3.45
N GLY A 408 3.52 -24.50 -4.04
CA GLY A 408 2.55 -24.87 -5.06
C GLY A 408 1.42 -25.79 -4.58
N VAL A 409 1.14 -25.83 -3.28
CA VAL A 409 0.08 -26.69 -2.72
C VAL A 409 -1.27 -25.99 -2.74
N ASP A 410 -2.34 -26.77 -2.79
CA ASP A 410 -3.69 -26.23 -2.73
C ASP A 410 -4.09 -25.82 -1.31
N TYR A 411 -5.10 -24.95 -1.21
CA TYR A 411 -5.67 -24.56 0.07
C TYR A 411 -6.43 -25.72 0.69
N ASP A 412 -6.06 -26.08 1.92
CA ASP A 412 -6.73 -27.11 2.72
C ASP A 412 -7.29 -26.47 4.01
N GLY A 413 -8.60 -26.25 4.00
CA GLY A 413 -9.33 -25.67 5.14
C GLY A 413 -9.35 -26.61 6.36
N GLN A 414 -9.40 -27.93 6.16
CA GLN A 414 -9.42 -28.90 7.25
C GLN A 414 -8.06 -28.94 7.95
N ARG A 415 -6.99 -28.92 7.19
CA ARG A 415 -5.63 -28.82 7.77
C ARG A 415 -5.46 -27.51 8.55
N MET A 416 -6.04 -26.39 8.06
CA MET A 416 -6.02 -25.14 8.78
C MET A 416 -6.74 -25.21 10.12
N LEU A 417 -7.83 -25.99 10.21
CA LEU A 417 -8.63 -26.20 11.42
C LEU A 417 -8.07 -27.25 12.38
N ALA A 418 -7.07 -28.05 11.96
CA ALA A 418 -6.51 -29.11 12.80
C ALA A 418 -5.87 -28.58 14.10
N ASP A 419 -5.42 -27.32 14.09
CA ASP A 419 -4.78 -26.68 15.25
C ASP A 419 -5.78 -26.13 16.29
N ILE A 420 -7.12 -26.22 16.05
CA ILE A 420 -8.11 -25.72 17.00
C ILE A 420 -8.91 -26.85 17.63
N VAL A 421 -9.16 -26.71 18.95
CA VAL A 421 -10.04 -27.63 19.68
C VAL A 421 -11.49 -27.30 19.36
N ARG A 422 -12.20 -28.24 18.72
CA ARG A 422 -13.63 -28.11 18.40
C ARG A 422 -14.47 -28.64 19.55
N PRO A 423 -15.64 -28.03 19.84
CA PRO A 423 -16.55 -28.55 20.86
C PRO A 423 -16.95 -30.03 20.66
N GLU A 424 -17.09 -30.43 19.40
CA GLU A 424 -17.42 -31.82 19.03
C GLU A 424 -16.29 -32.81 19.33
N MET A 425 -15.03 -32.40 19.39
CA MET A 425 -13.90 -33.25 19.81
C MET A 425 -13.84 -33.46 21.32
N GLN A 426 -14.47 -32.61 22.12
CA GLN A 426 -14.52 -32.74 23.58
C GLN A 426 -15.60 -33.76 24.04
N LEU A 427 -16.58 -34.06 23.19
CA LEU A 427 -17.63 -35.06 23.46
C LEU A 427 -17.24 -36.48 23.05
N ALA A 428 -16.13 -36.65 22.30
CA ALA A 428 -15.62 -37.92 21.82
C ALA A 428 -14.38 -38.42 22.55
N ALA A 429 -13.87 -37.69 23.54
CA ALA A 429 -12.76 -38.03 24.42
C ALA A 429 -13.24 -38.23 25.87
#